data_89615c561380f5f6fc5a9e6dfe3b1d6f
#
_entry.id   89615c561380f5f6fc5a9e6dfe3b1d6f
#
_cell.length_a   1.000
_cell.length_b   1.000
_cell.length_c   1.000
_cell.angle_alpha   90.00
_cell.angle_beta   90.00
_cell.angle_gamma   90.00
#
_symmetry.space_group_name_H-M   'P 1'
#
loop_
_entity.id
_entity.type
_entity.pdbx_description
1 polymer ?
#
loop_
_entity_poly.entity_id
_entity_poly.type
_entity_poly.pdbx_seq_one_letter_code
_entity_poly.pdbx_strand_id
1 'polypeptide(L)'
;MYTFIESSTFERIRPVYLDDGEYAELQEFMMQNPEAGQVVPDSGGVRKLRWRRRGMGKRGGLRVIHFVRYEPNEFWMLTMYAKAKRDNVPAHILKQLLEAFRNE
;
A
#
# COMPACT_ATOMS: atom_id res chain seq x y z
N MET A 1 18.21 -4.81 -1.24
CA MET A 1 17.06 -5.61 -1.70
C MET A 1 15.88 -5.46 -0.75
N TYR A 2 14.68 -5.39 -1.28
CA TYR A 2 13.47 -5.26 -0.48
C TYR A 2 12.63 -6.52 -0.58
N THR A 3 12.00 -6.89 0.53
CA THR A 3 11.02 -7.97 0.57
C THR A 3 9.63 -7.37 0.73
N PHE A 4 8.66 -7.88 0.00
CA PHE A 4 7.26 -7.46 0.14
C PHE A 4 6.55 -8.47 1.03
N ILE A 5 6.03 -7.96 2.14
CA ILE A 5 5.29 -8.79 3.08
C ILE A 5 3.86 -8.29 3.10
N GLU A 6 2.93 -9.17 2.75
CA GLU A 6 1.53 -8.81 2.59
C GLU A 6 0.72 -9.21 3.80
N SER A 7 -0.15 -8.31 4.26
CA SER A 7 -1.14 -8.69 5.25
C SER A 7 -2.17 -9.62 4.62
N SER A 8 -2.91 -10.33 5.43
CA SER A 8 -4.00 -11.18 4.92
C SER A 8 -5.03 -10.36 4.14
N THR A 9 -5.32 -9.15 4.60
CA THR A 9 -6.23 -8.24 3.91
C THR A 9 -5.69 -7.86 2.54
N PHE A 10 -4.41 -7.46 2.47
CA PHE A 10 -3.80 -7.06 1.21
C PHE A 10 -3.78 -8.22 0.22
N GLU A 11 -3.37 -9.39 0.68
CA GLU A 11 -3.30 -10.58 -0.17
C GLU A 11 -4.65 -10.88 -0.84
N ARG A 12 -5.74 -10.70 -0.10
CA ARG A 12 -7.09 -10.96 -0.60
C ARG A 12 -7.57 -9.87 -1.55
N ILE A 13 -7.21 -8.62 -1.28
CA ILE A 13 -7.72 -7.45 -2.02
C ILE A 13 -6.92 -7.18 -3.29
N ARG A 14 -5.63 -7.42 -3.29
CA ARG A 14 -4.77 -7.04 -4.40
C ARG A 14 -5.23 -7.59 -5.76
N PRO A 15 -5.59 -8.87 -5.88
CA PRO A 15 -6.03 -9.39 -7.19
C PRO A 15 -7.31 -8.73 -7.72
N VAL A 16 -8.11 -8.15 -6.83
CA VAL A 16 -9.33 -7.44 -7.25
C VAL A 16 -8.97 -6.17 -8.02
N TYR A 17 -7.87 -5.52 -7.65
CA TYR A 17 -7.49 -4.24 -8.26
C TYR A 17 -6.35 -4.34 -9.27
N LEU A 18 -5.40 -5.23 -9.05
CA LEU A 18 -4.21 -5.35 -9.89
C LEU A 18 -3.97 -6.81 -10.24
N ASP A 19 -3.80 -7.10 -11.54
CA ASP A 19 -3.35 -8.43 -11.93
C ASP A 19 -1.87 -8.59 -11.56
N ASP A 20 -1.31 -9.77 -11.78
CA ASP A 20 0.06 -10.07 -11.39
C ASP A 20 1.07 -9.16 -12.08
N GLY A 21 0.86 -8.84 -13.35
CA GLY A 21 1.75 -7.96 -14.10
C GLY A 21 1.71 -6.54 -13.59
N GLU A 22 0.52 -6.03 -13.32
CA GLU A 22 0.37 -4.68 -12.76
C GLU A 22 0.96 -4.58 -11.37
N TYR A 23 0.80 -5.62 -10.57
CA TYR A 23 1.39 -5.64 -9.23
C TYR A 23 2.91 -5.68 -9.31
N ALA A 24 3.45 -6.45 -10.24
CA ALA A 24 4.91 -6.48 -10.44
C ALA A 24 5.45 -5.08 -10.80
N GLU A 25 4.71 -4.32 -11.60
CA GLU A 25 5.10 -2.95 -11.93
C GLU A 25 5.09 -2.05 -10.70
N LEU A 26 4.08 -2.17 -9.86
CA LEU A 26 4.00 -1.42 -8.61
C LEU A 26 5.18 -1.76 -7.71
N GLN A 27 5.48 -3.05 -7.56
CA GLN A 27 6.61 -3.49 -6.74
C GLN A 27 7.93 -2.95 -7.25
N GLU A 28 8.13 -2.97 -8.56
CA GLU A 28 9.36 -2.43 -9.13
C GLU A 28 9.48 -0.93 -8.89
N PHE A 29 8.38 -0.19 -9.06
CA PHE A 29 8.36 1.23 -8.76
C PHE A 29 8.73 1.50 -7.31
N MET A 30 8.17 0.75 -6.38
CA MET A 30 8.45 0.93 -4.95
C MET A 30 9.91 0.60 -4.62
N MET A 31 10.47 -0.43 -5.23
CA MET A 31 11.88 -0.77 -5.02
C MET A 31 12.82 0.31 -5.50
N GLN A 32 12.47 0.98 -6.60
CA GLN A 32 13.26 2.09 -7.14
C GLN A 32 13.02 3.40 -6.38
N ASN A 33 11.91 3.52 -5.69
CA ASN A 33 11.51 4.70 -4.95
C ASN A 33 10.99 4.31 -3.56
N PRO A 34 11.89 3.84 -2.67
CA PRO A 34 11.43 3.27 -1.39
C PRO A 34 10.67 4.23 -0.49
N GLU A 35 10.85 5.52 -0.68
CA GLU A 35 10.16 6.52 0.11
C GLU A 35 8.99 7.17 -0.63
N ALA A 36 8.51 6.52 -1.70
CA ALA A 36 7.35 7.02 -2.43
C ALA A 36 6.10 6.97 -1.55
N GLY A 37 5.20 7.91 -1.82
CA GLY A 37 4.00 8.09 -1.01
C GLY A 37 4.24 9.06 0.11
N GLN A 38 3.18 9.44 0.77
CA GLN A 38 3.23 10.40 1.87
C GLN A 38 3.00 9.68 3.19
N VAL A 39 3.83 9.99 4.19
CA VAL A 39 3.60 9.51 5.54
C VAL A 39 2.35 10.20 6.08
N VAL A 40 1.40 9.41 6.55
CA VAL A 40 0.19 9.94 7.14
C VAL A 40 0.48 10.32 8.59
N PRO A 41 0.29 11.59 8.99
CA PRO A 41 0.54 11.99 10.37
C PRO A 41 -0.29 11.15 11.35
N ASP A 42 0.29 10.84 12.50
CA ASP A 42 -0.36 10.12 13.60
C ASP A 42 -0.74 8.67 13.28
N SER A 43 -0.19 8.12 12.21
CA SER A 43 -0.46 6.73 11.80
C SER A 43 0.61 5.74 12.26
N GLY A 44 1.68 6.22 12.86
CA GLY A 44 2.81 5.36 13.21
C GLY A 44 3.78 5.14 12.07
N GLY A 45 3.73 5.95 11.02
CA GLY A 45 4.63 5.86 9.88
C GLY A 45 4.03 5.21 8.64
N VAL A 46 2.72 4.99 8.64
CA VAL A 46 2.03 4.42 7.47
C VAL A 46 2.12 5.40 6.30
N ARG A 47 2.41 4.87 5.12
CA ARG A 47 2.47 5.66 3.89
C ARG A 47 1.26 5.39 3.02
N LYS A 48 0.84 6.43 2.34
CA LYS A 48 -0.25 6.37 1.36
C LYS A 48 0.33 6.72 0.00
N LEU A 49 0.37 5.75 -0.90
CA LEU A 49 0.91 5.90 -2.23
C LEU A 49 -0.22 5.93 -3.25
N ARG A 50 -0.21 6.94 -4.11
CA ARG A 50 -1.16 7.03 -5.21
C ARG A 50 -0.64 6.17 -6.36
N TRP A 51 -1.52 5.30 -6.88
CA TRP A 51 -1.17 4.46 -8.01
C TRP A 51 -2.32 4.44 -9.00
N ARG A 52 -2.01 4.56 -10.27
CA ARG A 52 -3.05 4.60 -11.31
C ARG A 52 -3.01 3.33 -12.12
N ARG A 53 -4.16 2.67 -12.24
CA ARG A 53 -4.30 1.50 -13.09
C ARG A 53 -4.32 1.91 -14.55
N ARG A 54 -3.75 1.06 -15.40
CA ARG A 54 -3.72 1.33 -16.84
C ARG A 54 -5.12 1.31 -17.45
N GLY A 55 -5.33 2.19 -18.43
CA GLY A 55 -6.54 2.18 -19.24
C GLY A 55 -7.81 2.64 -18.56
N MET A 56 -7.72 3.08 -17.30
CA MET A 56 -8.91 3.49 -16.55
C MET A 56 -9.01 4.99 -16.29
N GLY A 57 -7.99 5.75 -16.69
CA GLY A 57 -7.97 7.20 -16.45
C GLY A 57 -8.13 7.54 -14.98
N LYS A 58 -8.91 8.58 -14.68
CA LYS A 58 -9.10 9.04 -13.30
C LYS A 58 -9.76 7.99 -12.40
N ARG A 59 -10.64 7.15 -12.98
CA ARG A 59 -11.33 6.10 -12.22
C ARG A 59 -10.40 4.97 -11.80
N GLY A 60 -9.21 4.90 -12.40
CA GLY A 60 -8.22 3.90 -12.06
C GLY A 60 -7.36 4.22 -10.86
N GLY A 61 -7.57 5.39 -10.22
CA GLY A 61 -6.75 5.80 -9.07
C GLY A 61 -6.92 4.90 -7.86
N LEU A 62 -5.79 4.42 -7.36
CA LEU A 62 -5.75 3.59 -6.16
C LEU A 62 -4.95 4.31 -5.08
N ARG A 63 -5.22 3.93 -3.85
CA ARG A 63 -4.38 4.26 -2.71
C ARG A 63 -3.78 2.97 -2.17
N VAL A 64 -2.45 2.90 -2.18
CA VAL A 64 -1.71 1.75 -1.65
C VAL A 64 -1.23 2.13 -0.26
N ILE A 65 -1.66 1.40 0.73
CA ILE A 65 -1.36 1.67 2.13
C ILE A 65 -0.27 0.70 2.57
N HIS A 66 0.89 1.23 2.96
CA HIS A 66 2.02 0.40 3.28
C HIS A 66 2.91 1.05 4.34
N PHE A 67 3.86 0.28 4.84
CA PHE A 67 4.85 0.73 5.81
C PHE A 67 6.21 0.26 5.33
N VAL A 68 7.22 1.10 5.42
CA VAL A 68 8.58 0.75 5.04
C VAL A 68 9.38 0.47 6.31
N ARG A 69 9.93 -0.73 6.39
CA ARG A 69 10.81 -1.11 7.49
C ARG A 69 12.23 -1.21 6.96
N TYR A 70 13.18 -0.70 7.73
CA TYR A 70 14.60 -0.80 7.38
C TYR A 70 15.30 -1.76 8.35
N GLU A 71 16.26 -2.51 7.84
CA GLU A 71 17.07 -3.46 8.58
C GLU A 71 16.25 -4.55 9.30
N PRO A 72 15.66 -5.51 8.58
CA PRO A 72 15.75 -5.74 7.14
C PRO A 72 14.85 -4.80 6.34
N ASN A 73 15.22 -4.57 5.08
CA ASN A 73 14.44 -3.73 4.19
C ASN A 73 13.18 -4.47 3.75
N GLU A 74 12.04 -4.01 4.20
CA GLU A 74 10.75 -4.63 3.91
C GLU A 74 9.70 -3.59 3.60
N PHE A 75 8.84 -3.92 2.63
CA PHE A 75 7.59 -3.19 2.45
C PHE A 75 6.48 -4.04 3.06
N TRP A 76 5.82 -3.48 4.05
CA TRP A 76 4.64 -4.11 4.66
C TRP A 76 3.41 -3.60 3.96
N MET A 77 2.80 -4.47 3.13
CA MET A 77 1.63 -4.10 2.33
C MET A 77 0.39 -4.34 3.16
N LEU A 78 -0.25 -3.26 3.62
CA LEU A 78 -1.35 -3.33 4.58
C LEU A 78 -2.70 -3.47 3.91
N THR A 79 -3.00 -2.62 2.95
CA THR A 79 -4.25 -2.66 2.19
C THR A 79 -4.15 -1.75 0.98
N MET A 80 -5.19 -1.76 0.15
CA MET A 80 -5.36 -0.79 -0.92
C MET A 80 -6.84 -0.58 -1.19
N TYR A 81 -7.18 0.55 -1.76
CA TYR A 81 -8.54 0.84 -2.10
C TYR A 81 -8.62 1.80 -3.28
N ALA A 82 -9.75 1.77 -3.98
CA ALA A 82 -10.00 2.71 -5.07
C ALA A 82 -10.44 4.05 -4.50
N LYS A 83 -9.78 5.13 -4.95
CA LYS A 83 -10.12 6.47 -4.49
C LYS A 83 -11.60 6.79 -4.77
N ALA A 84 -12.14 6.30 -5.88
CA ALA A 84 -13.53 6.57 -6.24
C ALA A 84 -14.54 6.02 -5.23
N LYS A 85 -14.15 4.98 -4.49
CA LYS A 85 -15.04 4.33 -3.51
C LYS A 85 -14.81 4.80 -2.09
N ARG A 86 -13.64 5.34 -1.79
CA ARG A 86 -13.29 5.78 -0.45
C ARG A 86 -12.34 6.95 -0.54
N ASP A 87 -12.70 8.04 0.11
CA ASP A 87 -11.94 9.27 0.00
C ASP A 87 -10.75 9.29 0.95
N ASN A 88 -11.00 8.99 2.21
CA ASN A 88 -9.98 9.04 3.25
C ASN A 88 -10.17 7.94 4.27
N VAL A 89 -9.06 7.44 4.79
CA VAL A 89 -9.06 6.54 5.94
C VAL A 89 -8.41 7.29 7.09
N PRO A 90 -9.09 7.43 8.23
CA PRO A 90 -8.52 8.16 9.37
C PRO A 90 -7.20 7.57 9.84
N ALA A 91 -6.31 8.45 10.33
CA ALA A 91 -4.99 8.03 10.79
C ALA A 91 -5.03 6.94 11.85
N HIS A 92 -5.98 7.01 12.78
CA HIS A 92 -6.08 5.99 13.83
C HIS A 92 -6.44 4.60 13.29
N ILE A 93 -7.20 4.54 12.19
CA ILE A 93 -7.50 3.28 11.53
C ILE A 93 -6.25 2.72 10.85
N LEU A 94 -5.48 3.58 10.18
CA LEU A 94 -4.22 3.16 9.56
C LEU A 94 -3.24 2.64 10.61
N LYS A 95 -3.18 3.31 11.75
CA LYS A 95 -2.33 2.86 12.85
C LYS A 95 -2.76 1.49 13.36
N GLN A 96 -4.07 1.26 13.47
CA GLN A 96 -4.59 -0.04 13.87
C GLN A 96 -4.23 -1.14 12.87
N LEU A 97 -4.29 -0.83 11.57
CA LEU A 97 -3.88 -1.78 10.54
C LEU A 97 -2.41 -2.16 10.69
N LEU A 98 -1.56 -1.17 10.94
CA LEU A 98 -0.14 -1.43 11.13
C LEU A 98 0.11 -2.30 12.37
N GLU A 99 -0.53 -1.97 13.48
CA GLU A 99 -0.38 -2.74 14.73
C GLU A 99 -0.89 -4.17 14.58
N ALA A 100 -2.02 -4.34 13.91
CA ALA A 100 -2.56 -5.68 13.65
C ALA A 100 -1.60 -6.50 12.79
N PHE A 101 -0.96 -5.87 11.81
CA PHE A 101 0.00 -6.56 10.96
C PHE A 101 1.23 -7.02 11.78
N ARG A 102 1.70 -6.18 12.69
CA ARG A 102 2.83 -6.55 13.54
C ARG A 102 2.55 -7.77 14.40
N ASN A 103 1.30 -8.03 14.68
CA ASN A 103 0.87 -9.13 15.54
C ASN A 103 0.41 -10.36 14.75
N GLU A 104 0.51 -10.36 13.43
CA GLU A 104 0.17 -11.52 12.60
C GLU A 104 1.27 -12.60 12.62
#